data_2ff3b1a0beab634a0b5534bc4ddafcb9
#
_entry.id   2ff3b1a0beab634a0b5534bc4ddafcb9
#
_cell.length_a   1.000
_cell.length_b   1.000
_cell.length_c   1.000
_cell.angle_alpha   90.00
_cell.angle_beta   90.00
_cell.angle_gamma   90.00
#
_symmetry.space_group_name_H-M   'P 1'
#
loop_
_entity.id
_entity.type
_entity.pdbx_description
1 polymer ?
#
loop_
_entity_poly.entity_id
_entity_poly.type
_entity_poly.pdbx_seq_one_letter_code
_entity_poly.pdbx_strand_id
1 'polypeptide(L)'
;MSLLHPLLVSADTGETAVPIRVAASGQALEGAAGRWAALNGFEGKAGQVLVVPDAEGGVDQVLVGAGAAFDPMSVRGLSTRLPGGLYRLDLDEEAAGQAALAFLLGTYVFDRYKARPETAPVRLVAPAGMDGAEASRIVAACALAREMVDTPAADMGPLQIETIAREIAESAGAAITVTTGDALLDENYPAVHAVGRAAAPHRAPRLIEIGWKLDRTDLPLVALVGKG
;
A
#
# COMPACT_ATOMS: atom_id res chain seq x y z
N MET A 1 -13.93 14.00 -6.54
CA MET A 1 -12.49 13.63 -6.44
C MET A 1 -12.32 12.22 -6.97
N SER A 2 -11.30 11.96 -7.79
CA SER A 2 -11.04 10.61 -8.30
C SER A 2 -10.74 9.69 -7.11
N LEU A 3 -11.51 8.62 -6.96
CA LEU A 3 -11.30 7.59 -5.93
C LEU A 3 -10.13 6.65 -6.26
N LEU A 4 -9.48 6.87 -7.40
CA LEU A 4 -8.37 6.02 -7.85
C LEU A 4 -7.04 6.52 -7.31
N HIS A 5 -6.16 5.57 -6.98
CA HIS A 5 -4.77 5.84 -6.62
C HIS A 5 -4.07 6.60 -7.77
N PRO A 6 -3.27 7.66 -7.50
CA PRO A 6 -2.69 8.50 -8.56
C PRO A 6 -1.77 7.77 -9.54
N LEU A 7 -1.22 6.62 -9.15
CA LEU A 7 -0.39 5.78 -10.03
C LEU A 7 -1.16 4.67 -10.75
N LEU A 8 -2.47 4.55 -10.53
CA LEU A 8 -3.35 3.61 -11.24
C LEU A 8 -4.07 4.35 -12.35
N VAL A 9 -3.86 3.91 -13.58
CA VAL A 9 -4.36 4.57 -14.80
C VAL A 9 -5.44 3.69 -15.44
N SER A 10 -6.49 4.30 -15.97
CA SER A 10 -7.53 3.57 -16.70
C SER A 10 -6.95 2.87 -17.94
N ALA A 11 -7.51 1.72 -18.33
CA ALA A 11 -7.14 1.01 -19.54
C ALA A 11 -7.35 1.84 -20.84
N ASP A 12 -8.28 2.80 -20.80
CA ASP A 12 -8.65 3.64 -21.95
C ASP A 12 -7.74 4.89 -22.11
N THR A 13 -6.56 4.89 -21.51
CA THR A 13 -5.68 6.07 -21.49
C THR A 13 -5.17 6.51 -22.87
N GLY A 14 -5.16 5.61 -23.87
CA GLY A 14 -4.55 5.86 -25.18
C GLY A 14 -3.01 5.87 -25.17
N GLU A 15 -2.36 5.80 -23.99
CA GLU A 15 -0.91 5.71 -23.84
C GLU A 15 -0.43 4.27 -24.06
N THR A 16 0.74 4.10 -24.70
CA THR A 16 1.37 2.78 -24.82
C THR A 16 1.98 2.35 -23.49
N ALA A 17 1.55 1.21 -22.97
CA ALA A 17 2.03 0.66 -21.72
C ALA A 17 3.03 -0.48 -21.95
N VAL A 18 4.17 -0.43 -21.25
CA VAL A 18 5.21 -1.46 -21.26
C VAL A 18 4.70 -2.72 -20.55
N PRO A 19 4.76 -3.91 -21.16
CA PRO A 19 4.32 -5.14 -20.52
C PRO A 19 5.28 -5.58 -19.41
N ILE A 20 4.72 -5.96 -18.26
CA ILE A 20 5.40 -6.72 -17.20
C ILE A 20 4.99 -8.17 -17.37
N ARG A 21 5.96 -9.04 -17.66
CA ARG A 21 5.78 -10.47 -17.89
C ARG A 21 6.44 -11.28 -16.79
N VAL A 22 5.79 -12.37 -16.44
CA VAL A 22 6.30 -13.32 -15.44
C VAL A 22 6.99 -14.49 -16.15
N ALA A 23 8.18 -14.84 -15.70
CA ALA A 23 8.94 -15.96 -16.21
C ALA A 23 9.20 -16.97 -15.08
N ALA A 24 8.85 -18.25 -15.31
CA ALA A 24 9.15 -19.33 -14.38
C ALA A 24 10.67 -19.58 -14.29
N SER A 25 11.11 -20.15 -13.18
CA SER A 25 12.54 -20.53 -13.02
C SER A 25 12.93 -21.57 -14.07
N GLY A 26 14.01 -21.28 -14.80
CA GLY A 26 14.50 -22.12 -15.88
C GLY A 26 13.70 -22.06 -17.19
N GLN A 27 12.69 -21.20 -17.28
CA GLN A 27 11.94 -20.99 -18.51
C GLN A 27 12.86 -20.46 -19.62
N ALA A 28 12.87 -21.12 -20.76
CA ALA A 28 13.59 -20.63 -21.95
C ALA A 28 12.89 -19.37 -22.47
N LEU A 29 13.65 -18.31 -22.62
CA LEU A 29 13.22 -17.05 -23.23
C LEU A 29 13.85 -16.94 -24.62
N GLU A 30 13.06 -16.53 -25.61
CA GLU A 30 13.48 -16.49 -26.99
C GLU A 30 13.83 -15.07 -27.46
N GLY A 31 14.47 -14.99 -28.63
CA GLY A 31 14.72 -13.73 -29.32
C GLY A 31 15.70 -12.80 -28.60
N ALA A 32 15.48 -11.49 -28.74
CA ALA A 32 16.33 -10.45 -28.13
C ALA A 32 16.22 -10.50 -26.60
N ALA A 33 15.03 -10.68 -26.06
CA ALA A 33 14.79 -10.77 -24.61
C ALA A 33 15.54 -11.95 -23.98
N GLY A 34 15.55 -13.12 -24.65
CA GLY A 34 16.29 -14.29 -24.16
C GLY A 34 17.81 -14.07 -24.15
N ARG A 35 18.37 -13.44 -25.18
CA ARG A 35 19.80 -13.09 -25.22
C ARG A 35 20.13 -12.07 -24.11
N TRP A 36 19.28 -11.07 -23.90
CA TRP A 36 19.47 -10.07 -22.86
C TRP A 36 19.38 -10.66 -21.46
N ALA A 37 18.42 -11.58 -21.25
CA ALA A 37 18.27 -12.33 -20.00
C ALA A 37 19.53 -13.15 -19.68
N ALA A 38 20.06 -13.87 -20.67
CA ALA A 38 21.29 -14.66 -20.48
C ALA A 38 22.50 -13.78 -20.13
N LEU A 39 22.68 -12.64 -20.80
CA LEU A 39 23.75 -11.70 -20.51
C LEU A 39 23.67 -11.09 -19.10
N ASN A 40 22.45 -10.94 -18.56
CA ASN A 40 22.21 -10.34 -17.24
C ASN A 40 22.00 -11.39 -16.13
N GLY A 41 22.18 -12.69 -16.41
CA GLY A 41 21.99 -13.74 -15.43
C GLY A 41 20.57 -13.89 -14.92
N PHE A 42 19.57 -13.50 -15.73
CA PHE A 42 18.17 -13.67 -15.38
C PHE A 42 17.75 -15.13 -15.66
N GLU A 43 17.35 -15.83 -14.62
CA GLU A 43 16.98 -17.25 -14.65
C GLU A 43 15.51 -17.49 -14.27
N GLY A 44 14.72 -16.41 -14.11
CA GLY A 44 13.33 -16.49 -13.65
C GLY A 44 13.18 -16.85 -12.16
N LYS A 45 14.26 -16.74 -11.36
CA LYS A 45 14.20 -16.97 -9.91
C LYS A 45 13.36 -15.91 -9.22
N ALA A 46 12.66 -16.30 -8.16
CA ALA A 46 11.86 -15.36 -7.38
C ALA A 46 12.67 -14.12 -6.94
N GLY A 47 12.07 -12.93 -7.11
CA GLY A 47 12.72 -11.65 -6.81
C GLY A 47 13.64 -11.08 -7.88
N GLN A 48 13.96 -11.84 -8.93
CA GLN A 48 14.65 -11.29 -10.09
C GLN A 48 13.72 -10.37 -10.89
N VAL A 49 14.26 -9.24 -11.32
CA VAL A 49 13.58 -8.28 -12.21
C VAL A 49 14.59 -7.85 -13.26
N LEU A 50 14.20 -7.93 -14.52
CA LEU A 50 15.03 -7.53 -15.65
C LEU A 50 14.24 -6.56 -16.55
N VAL A 51 14.77 -5.37 -16.72
CA VAL A 51 14.28 -4.42 -17.73
C VAL A 51 14.95 -4.76 -19.06
N VAL A 52 14.15 -5.05 -20.06
CA VAL A 52 14.61 -5.36 -21.42
C VAL A 52 14.50 -4.09 -22.26
N PRO A 53 15.59 -3.58 -22.83
CA PRO A 53 15.55 -2.38 -23.67
C PRO A 53 14.98 -2.70 -25.05
N ASP A 54 14.39 -1.67 -25.66
CA ASP A 54 14.09 -1.65 -27.09
C ASP A 54 15.33 -1.22 -27.92
N ALA A 55 15.16 -1.11 -29.23
CA ALA A 55 16.25 -0.72 -30.14
C ALA A 55 16.63 0.76 -30.03
N GLU A 56 15.74 1.59 -29.54
CA GLU A 56 15.88 3.04 -29.38
C GLU A 56 16.40 3.45 -28.00
N GLY A 57 16.61 2.50 -27.09
CA GLY A 57 17.08 2.71 -25.73
C GLY A 57 15.97 2.99 -24.72
N GLY A 58 14.71 2.82 -25.13
CA GLY A 58 13.54 2.77 -24.23
C GLY A 58 13.38 1.40 -23.56
N VAL A 59 12.19 1.13 -23.02
CA VAL A 59 11.86 -0.14 -22.39
C VAL A 59 10.87 -0.90 -23.27
N ASP A 60 11.28 -2.08 -23.76
CA ASP A 60 10.43 -3.01 -24.50
C ASP A 60 9.48 -3.78 -23.56
N GLN A 61 10.05 -4.37 -22.52
CA GLN A 61 9.32 -5.15 -21.53
C GLN A 61 10.07 -5.27 -20.20
N VAL A 62 9.35 -5.69 -19.17
CA VAL A 62 9.94 -6.06 -17.88
C VAL A 62 9.68 -7.53 -17.62
N LEU A 63 10.72 -8.27 -17.24
CA LEU A 63 10.62 -9.67 -16.81
C LEU A 63 10.72 -9.77 -15.29
N VAL A 64 9.78 -10.48 -14.68
CA VAL A 64 9.75 -10.77 -13.24
C VAL A 64 9.87 -12.27 -13.05
N GLY A 65 10.84 -12.68 -12.25
CA GLY A 65 11.04 -14.10 -11.94
C GLY A 65 9.99 -14.62 -10.96
N ALA A 66 9.26 -15.66 -11.36
CA ALA A 66 8.26 -16.34 -10.55
C ALA A 66 8.84 -17.35 -9.56
N GLY A 67 10.08 -17.80 -9.78
CA GLY A 67 10.56 -18.97 -9.05
C GLY A 67 9.81 -20.24 -9.45
N ALA A 68 9.41 -21.04 -8.47
CA ALA A 68 8.63 -22.27 -8.68
C ALA A 68 7.14 -21.98 -8.94
N ALA A 69 6.62 -20.89 -8.38
CA ALA A 69 5.25 -20.41 -8.58
C ALA A 69 5.22 -18.89 -8.45
N PHE A 70 4.37 -18.24 -9.24
CA PHE A 70 4.22 -16.80 -9.15
C PHE A 70 3.51 -16.40 -7.84
N ASP A 71 4.15 -15.52 -7.10
CA ASP A 71 3.56 -14.81 -5.97
C ASP A 71 3.26 -13.38 -6.41
N PRO A 72 1.98 -12.93 -6.39
CA PRO A 72 1.62 -11.56 -6.71
C PRO A 72 2.38 -10.51 -5.90
N MET A 73 2.80 -10.83 -4.67
CA MET A 73 3.60 -9.93 -3.83
C MET A 73 5.01 -9.66 -4.38
N SER A 74 5.50 -10.49 -5.31
CA SER A 74 6.82 -10.29 -5.95
C SER A 74 6.92 -8.99 -6.74
N VAL A 75 5.80 -8.43 -7.22
CA VAL A 75 5.77 -7.16 -7.96
C VAL A 75 5.74 -5.91 -7.06
N ARG A 76 5.61 -6.09 -5.75
CA ARG A 76 5.51 -4.98 -4.79
C ARG A 76 6.66 -3.97 -4.88
N GLY A 77 7.87 -4.43 -5.16
CA GLY A 77 9.06 -3.57 -5.27
C GLY A 77 9.25 -2.88 -6.62
N LEU A 78 8.37 -3.11 -7.60
CA LEU A 78 8.58 -2.58 -8.96
C LEU A 78 8.45 -1.06 -9.04
N SER A 79 7.59 -0.45 -8.23
CA SER A 79 7.39 1.00 -8.19
C SER A 79 8.68 1.81 -7.93
N THR A 80 9.69 1.18 -7.29
CA THR A 80 10.97 1.81 -6.95
C THR A 80 12.14 1.25 -7.77
N ARG A 81 11.92 0.22 -8.58
CA ARG A 81 12.98 -0.49 -9.35
C ARG A 81 12.89 -0.23 -10.85
N LEU A 82 11.74 0.21 -11.34
CA LEU A 82 11.53 0.46 -12.76
C LEU A 82 11.82 1.92 -13.11
N PRO A 83 12.23 2.21 -14.33
CA PRO A 83 12.21 3.55 -14.88
C PRO A 83 10.80 4.14 -14.85
N GLY A 84 10.69 5.47 -14.71
CA GLY A 84 9.39 6.15 -14.82
C GLY A 84 8.71 5.85 -16.16
N GLY A 85 7.41 5.58 -16.11
CA GLY A 85 6.63 5.21 -17.30
C GLY A 85 5.31 4.56 -16.97
N LEU A 86 4.58 4.16 -17.99
CA LEU A 86 3.32 3.42 -17.85
C LEU A 86 3.56 1.95 -18.15
N TYR A 87 3.10 1.09 -17.23
CA TYR A 87 3.26 -0.35 -17.29
C TYR A 87 1.91 -1.06 -17.26
N ARG A 88 1.85 -2.29 -17.79
CA ARG A 88 0.70 -3.19 -17.66
C ARG A 88 1.16 -4.59 -17.25
N LEU A 89 0.35 -5.26 -16.48
CA LEU A 89 0.59 -6.65 -16.08
C LEU A 89 0.09 -7.59 -17.19
N ASP A 90 0.98 -8.43 -17.71
CA ASP A 90 0.65 -9.42 -18.74
C ASP A 90 0.41 -10.78 -18.04
N LEU A 91 -0.73 -10.85 -17.32
CA LEU A 91 -1.17 -11.95 -16.46
C LEU A 91 -2.65 -12.23 -16.73
N ASP A 92 -3.14 -13.38 -16.27
CA ASP A 92 -4.59 -13.60 -16.16
C ASP A 92 -5.25 -12.58 -15.21
N GLU A 93 -6.56 -12.43 -15.32
CA GLU A 93 -7.31 -11.36 -14.65
C GLU A 93 -7.18 -11.41 -13.12
N GLU A 94 -7.27 -12.61 -12.52
CA GLU A 94 -7.18 -12.79 -11.08
C GLU A 94 -5.78 -12.45 -10.56
N ALA A 95 -4.75 -13.02 -11.15
CA ALA A 95 -3.36 -12.77 -10.78
C ALA A 95 -2.97 -11.30 -11.02
N ALA A 96 -3.45 -10.69 -12.12
CA ALA A 96 -3.22 -9.29 -12.43
C ALA A 96 -3.83 -8.35 -11.38
N GLY A 97 -5.05 -8.62 -10.91
CA GLY A 97 -5.71 -7.84 -9.86
C GLY A 97 -4.93 -7.88 -8.53
N GLN A 98 -4.52 -9.07 -8.10
CA GLN A 98 -3.71 -9.25 -6.90
C GLN A 98 -2.33 -8.59 -7.02
N ALA A 99 -1.67 -8.75 -8.17
CA ALA A 99 -0.37 -8.15 -8.44
C ALA A 99 -0.45 -6.61 -8.51
N ALA A 100 -1.52 -6.05 -9.09
CA ALA A 100 -1.75 -4.60 -9.11
C ALA A 100 -1.93 -4.05 -7.69
N LEU A 101 -2.69 -4.71 -6.83
CA LEU A 101 -2.80 -4.33 -5.42
C LEU A 101 -1.43 -4.40 -4.73
N ALA A 102 -0.65 -5.46 -4.94
CA ALA A 102 0.70 -5.59 -4.39
C ALA A 102 1.62 -4.46 -4.86
N PHE A 103 1.59 -4.13 -6.16
CA PHE A 103 2.34 -2.99 -6.72
C PHE A 103 1.96 -1.68 -6.01
N LEU A 104 0.67 -1.38 -5.90
CA LEU A 104 0.19 -0.17 -5.23
C LEU A 104 0.57 -0.12 -3.76
N LEU A 105 0.51 -1.23 -3.03
CA LEU A 105 1.01 -1.32 -1.65
C LEU A 105 2.51 -1.06 -1.54
N GLY A 106 3.27 -1.27 -2.60
CA GLY A 106 4.70 -0.99 -2.71
C GLY A 106 5.04 0.47 -2.98
N THR A 107 4.07 1.32 -3.31
CA THR A 107 4.32 2.73 -3.63
C THR A 107 4.48 3.62 -2.39
N TYR A 108 4.10 3.12 -1.22
CA TYR A 108 4.27 3.85 0.03
C TYR A 108 5.74 4.15 0.31
N VAL A 109 5.98 5.41 0.66
CA VAL A 109 7.27 5.96 1.02
C VAL A 109 7.11 6.86 2.23
N PHE A 110 7.94 6.65 3.25
CA PHE A 110 8.02 7.56 4.37
C PHE A 110 9.07 8.64 4.10
N ASP A 111 8.63 9.87 3.88
CA ASP A 111 9.48 11.01 3.51
C ASP A 111 9.27 12.25 4.40
N ARG A 112 8.52 12.09 5.49
CA ARG A 112 8.14 13.17 6.42
C ARG A 112 9.31 14.00 6.92
N TYR A 113 10.48 13.38 7.14
CA TYR A 113 11.66 14.06 7.70
C TYR A 113 12.78 14.28 6.66
N LYS A 114 12.66 13.66 5.51
CA LYS A 114 13.65 13.80 4.44
C LYS A 114 12.98 13.66 3.09
N ALA A 115 12.83 14.80 2.41
CA ALA A 115 12.34 14.81 1.04
C ALA A 115 13.21 13.93 0.13
N ARG A 116 12.54 13.22 -0.77
CA ARG A 116 13.22 12.44 -1.82
C ARG A 116 13.40 13.29 -3.08
N PRO A 117 14.42 12.98 -3.90
CA PRO A 117 14.48 13.55 -5.23
C PRO A 117 13.23 13.24 -6.02
N GLU A 118 12.73 14.21 -6.76
CA GLU A 118 11.62 14.01 -7.67
C GLU A 118 12.07 13.12 -8.83
N THR A 119 11.35 12.03 -9.06
CA THR A 119 11.59 11.09 -10.15
C THR A 119 10.32 10.89 -10.94
N ALA A 120 10.46 10.57 -12.22
CA ALA A 120 9.29 10.23 -13.04
C ALA A 120 8.55 9.03 -12.43
N PRO A 121 7.22 9.12 -12.26
CA PRO A 121 6.46 8.07 -11.59
C PRO A 121 6.37 6.79 -12.42
N VAL A 122 6.39 5.65 -11.75
CA VAL A 122 6.06 4.35 -12.31
C VAL A 122 4.56 4.17 -12.15
N ARG A 123 3.80 4.20 -13.26
CA ARG A 123 2.34 4.09 -13.28
C ARG A 123 1.93 2.71 -13.78
N LEU A 124 0.78 2.23 -13.36
CA LEU A 124 0.24 0.94 -13.73
C LEU A 124 -1.15 1.09 -14.36
N VAL A 125 -1.37 0.43 -15.48
CA VAL A 125 -2.70 0.29 -16.07
C VAL A 125 -3.54 -0.63 -15.17
N ALA A 126 -4.74 -0.19 -14.83
CA ALA A 126 -5.67 -1.00 -14.04
C ALA A 126 -6.03 -2.29 -14.82
N PRO A 127 -5.82 -3.48 -14.24
CA PRO A 127 -6.26 -4.72 -14.85
C PRO A 127 -7.78 -4.74 -15.07
N ALA A 128 -8.22 -5.50 -16.06
CA ALA A 128 -9.64 -5.75 -16.27
C ALA A 128 -10.26 -6.37 -15.01
N GLY A 129 -11.50 -6.04 -14.71
CA GLY A 129 -12.23 -6.58 -13.55
C GLY A 129 -11.77 -6.06 -12.18
N MET A 130 -10.70 -5.28 -12.10
CA MET A 130 -10.22 -4.74 -10.81
C MET A 130 -11.12 -3.61 -10.31
N ASP A 131 -11.61 -3.72 -9.07
CA ASP A 131 -12.18 -2.56 -8.35
C ASP A 131 -11.04 -1.63 -7.89
N GLY A 132 -10.70 -0.67 -8.75
CA GLY A 132 -9.64 0.30 -8.48
C GLY A 132 -9.95 1.22 -7.29
N ALA A 133 -11.22 1.47 -7.00
CA ALA A 133 -11.63 2.27 -5.85
C ALA A 133 -11.42 1.52 -4.54
N GLU A 134 -11.78 0.24 -4.48
CA GLU A 134 -11.51 -0.63 -3.33
C GLU A 134 -10.01 -0.77 -3.09
N ALA A 135 -9.24 -1.08 -4.14
CA ALA A 135 -7.79 -1.18 -4.03
C ALA A 135 -7.16 0.13 -3.52
N SER A 136 -7.64 1.27 -4.00
CA SER A 136 -7.13 2.58 -3.53
C SER A 136 -7.45 2.82 -2.05
N ARG A 137 -8.63 2.42 -1.57
CA ARG A 137 -8.98 2.50 -0.14
C ARG A 137 -8.06 1.60 0.72
N ILE A 138 -7.81 0.37 0.28
CA ILE A 138 -6.91 -0.56 0.98
C ILE A 138 -5.49 0.02 1.04
N VAL A 139 -4.99 0.53 -0.06
CA VAL A 139 -3.64 1.11 -0.15
C VAL A 139 -3.52 2.34 0.76
N ALA A 140 -4.51 3.23 0.75
CA ALA A 140 -4.51 4.41 1.61
C ALA A 140 -4.55 4.05 3.10
N ALA A 141 -5.38 3.09 3.49
CA ALA A 141 -5.43 2.61 4.87
C ALA A 141 -4.11 1.96 5.32
N CYS A 142 -3.50 1.14 4.46
CA CYS A 142 -2.19 0.54 4.73
C CYS A 142 -1.06 1.59 4.78
N ALA A 143 -1.11 2.61 3.94
CA ALA A 143 -0.15 3.71 3.95
C ALA A 143 -0.25 4.51 5.25
N LEU A 144 -1.47 4.85 5.69
CA LEU A 144 -1.70 5.53 6.96
C LEU A 144 -1.16 4.72 8.15
N ALA A 145 -1.46 3.41 8.21
CA ALA A 145 -0.96 2.55 9.27
C ALA A 145 0.59 2.50 9.31
N ARG A 146 1.22 2.44 8.14
CA ARG A 146 2.69 2.47 8.03
C ARG A 146 3.26 3.82 8.46
N GLU A 147 2.64 4.93 8.05
CA GLU A 147 3.07 6.27 8.45
C GLU A 147 2.99 6.44 9.97
N MET A 148 1.94 5.93 10.61
CA MET A 148 1.84 5.94 12.08
C MET A 148 2.95 5.13 12.75
N VAL A 149 3.34 3.98 12.18
CA VAL A 149 4.43 3.13 12.70
C VAL A 149 5.80 3.74 12.44
N ASP A 150 6.01 4.32 11.24
CA ASP A 150 7.29 4.90 10.83
C ASP A 150 7.58 6.25 11.51
N THR A 151 6.51 6.94 11.97
CA THR A 151 6.66 8.21 12.70
C THR A 151 7.22 7.96 14.09
N PRO A 152 8.35 8.59 14.47
CA PRO A 152 8.94 8.44 15.79
C PRO A 152 7.96 8.79 16.93
N ALA A 153 8.09 8.11 18.06
CA ALA A 153 7.24 8.31 19.23
C ALA A 153 7.22 9.76 19.75
N ALA A 154 8.24 10.56 19.43
CA ALA A 154 8.24 11.99 19.73
C ALA A 154 7.10 12.73 19.02
N ASP A 155 6.78 12.33 17.79
CA ASP A 155 5.79 12.97 16.92
C ASP A 155 4.51 12.12 16.74
N MET A 156 4.50 10.89 17.23
CA MET A 156 3.34 9.99 17.25
C MET A 156 3.03 9.56 18.68
N GLY A 157 2.36 10.41 19.40
CA GLY A 157 1.88 10.15 20.76
C GLY A 157 0.36 9.93 20.78
N PRO A 158 -0.22 9.73 21.98
CA PRO A 158 -1.66 9.48 22.13
C PRO A 158 -2.55 10.58 21.53
N LEU A 159 -2.14 11.84 21.60
CA LEU A 159 -2.90 12.96 21.01
C LEU A 159 -2.89 12.89 19.47
N GLN A 160 -1.77 12.54 18.85
CA GLN A 160 -1.68 12.42 17.39
C GLN A 160 -2.53 11.25 16.88
N ILE A 161 -2.55 10.13 17.61
CA ILE A 161 -3.43 8.99 17.31
C ILE A 161 -4.91 9.41 17.41
N GLU A 162 -5.27 10.19 18.43
CA GLU A 162 -6.63 10.75 18.54
C GLU A 162 -6.97 11.67 17.35
N THR A 163 -6.06 12.54 16.95
CA THR A 163 -6.28 13.43 15.81
C THR A 163 -6.59 12.64 14.54
N ILE A 164 -5.76 11.63 14.24
CA ILE A 164 -5.97 10.73 13.10
C ILE A 164 -7.32 9.98 13.22
N ALA A 165 -7.64 9.51 14.41
CA ALA A 165 -8.91 8.81 14.66
C ALA A 165 -10.13 9.72 14.39
N ARG A 166 -10.05 11.00 14.76
CA ARG A 166 -11.10 11.99 14.47
C ARG A 166 -11.24 12.26 12.97
N GLU A 167 -10.14 12.40 12.25
CA GLU A 167 -10.13 12.57 10.80
C GLU A 167 -10.75 11.36 10.07
N ILE A 168 -10.43 10.15 10.52
CA ILE A 168 -11.04 8.92 10.00
C ILE A 168 -12.54 8.89 10.28
N ALA A 169 -12.94 9.17 11.52
CA ALA A 169 -14.35 9.18 11.91
C ALA A 169 -15.17 10.20 11.12
N GLU A 170 -14.65 11.41 10.95
CA GLU A 170 -15.28 12.45 10.15
C GLU A 170 -15.44 12.02 8.68
N SER A 171 -14.37 11.49 8.07
CA SER A 171 -14.38 11.07 6.67
C SER A 171 -15.35 9.91 6.41
N ALA A 172 -15.57 9.04 7.41
CA ALA A 172 -16.45 7.87 7.34
C ALA A 172 -17.88 8.15 7.81
N GLY A 173 -18.16 9.34 8.34
CA GLY A 173 -19.43 9.64 8.99
C GLY A 173 -19.67 8.78 10.24
N ALA A 174 -18.60 8.45 10.98
CA ALA A 174 -18.63 7.64 12.19
C ALA A 174 -18.72 8.51 13.45
N ALA A 175 -19.35 7.97 14.49
CA ALA A 175 -19.31 8.58 15.82
C ALA A 175 -17.94 8.33 16.47
N ILE A 176 -17.44 9.30 17.25
CA ILE A 176 -16.20 9.13 18.01
C ILE A 176 -16.38 9.66 19.44
N THR A 177 -15.94 8.87 20.42
CA THR A 177 -15.85 9.23 21.82
C THR A 177 -14.41 9.08 22.29
N VAL A 178 -13.92 10.02 23.09
CA VAL A 178 -12.56 10.00 23.65
C VAL A 178 -12.61 10.27 25.13
N THR A 179 -12.11 9.35 25.94
CA THR A 179 -11.94 9.48 27.39
C THR A 179 -10.46 9.66 27.69
N THR A 180 -10.09 10.75 28.37
CA THR A 180 -8.68 11.13 28.55
C THR A 180 -8.34 11.38 30.02
N GLY A 181 -7.12 10.99 30.44
CA GLY A 181 -6.55 11.29 31.75
C GLY A 181 -7.38 10.69 32.89
N ASP A 182 -7.69 11.48 33.91
CA ASP A 182 -8.38 11.01 35.11
C ASP A 182 -9.84 10.58 34.85
N ALA A 183 -10.48 11.10 33.80
CA ALA A 183 -11.81 10.65 33.40
C ALA A 183 -11.84 9.14 33.05
N LEU A 184 -10.71 8.54 32.72
CA LEU A 184 -10.59 7.09 32.53
C LEU A 184 -10.92 6.30 33.80
N LEU A 185 -10.73 6.88 34.99
CA LEU A 185 -11.11 6.23 36.27
C LEU A 185 -12.62 6.26 36.46
N ASP A 186 -13.26 7.37 36.13
CA ASP A 186 -14.70 7.58 36.26
C ASP A 186 -15.45 6.64 35.30
N GLU A 187 -14.89 6.41 34.10
CA GLU A 187 -15.45 5.53 33.07
C GLU A 187 -15.01 4.06 33.20
N ASN A 188 -14.41 3.70 34.37
CA ASN A 188 -13.99 2.34 34.69
C ASN A 188 -12.88 1.74 33.75
N TYR A 189 -11.93 2.60 33.31
CA TYR A 189 -10.73 2.18 32.58
C TYR A 189 -9.45 2.35 33.40
N PRO A 190 -9.36 1.82 34.64
CA PRO A 190 -8.24 2.07 35.55
C PRO A 190 -6.91 1.52 35.01
N ALA A 191 -6.93 0.46 34.21
CA ALA A 191 -5.70 -0.10 33.61
C ALA A 191 -5.10 0.83 32.57
N VAL A 192 -5.93 1.48 31.73
CA VAL A 192 -5.46 2.47 30.74
C VAL A 192 -4.86 3.68 31.46
N HIS A 193 -5.53 4.17 32.48
CA HIS A 193 -5.03 5.24 33.32
C HIS A 193 -3.69 4.88 33.98
N ALA A 194 -3.58 3.70 34.61
CA ALA A 194 -2.38 3.25 35.31
C ALA A 194 -1.14 3.20 34.39
N VAL A 195 -1.31 2.78 33.14
CA VAL A 195 -0.21 2.70 32.15
C VAL A 195 0.25 4.10 31.74
N GLY A 196 -0.68 5.05 31.58
CA GLY A 196 -0.38 6.36 30.99
C GLY A 196 -0.22 7.52 31.97
N ARG A 197 -0.59 7.35 33.25
CA ARG A 197 -0.66 8.47 34.25
C ARG A 197 0.66 9.20 34.52
N ALA A 198 1.79 8.55 34.24
CA ALA A 198 3.12 9.16 34.44
C ALA A 198 3.61 9.96 33.20
N ALA A 199 2.83 9.98 32.11
CA ALA A 199 3.17 10.74 30.92
C ALA A 199 3.00 12.25 31.15
N ALA A 200 3.69 13.05 30.34
CA ALA A 200 3.49 14.49 30.34
C ALA A 200 2.03 14.84 29.94
N PRO A 201 1.47 15.96 30.41
CA PRO A 201 0.06 16.31 30.18
C PRO A 201 -0.40 16.25 28.71
N HIS A 202 0.43 16.68 27.77
CA HIS A 202 0.14 16.60 26.33
C HIS A 202 0.15 15.17 25.78
N ARG A 203 0.58 14.19 26.57
CA ARG A 203 0.63 12.75 26.28
C ARG A 203 -0.26 11.93 27.20
N ALA A 204 -1.24 12.58 27.82
CA ALA A 204 -2.17 11.92 28.74
C ALA A 204 -2.78 10.66 28.07
N PRO A 205 -2.98 9.58 28.85
CA PRO A 205 -3.58 8.35 28.35
C PRO A 205 -5.02 8.62 27.88
N ARG A 206 -5.46 7.87 26.88
CA ARG A 206 -6.81 7.99 26.33
C ARG A 206 -7.35 6.70 25.79
N LEU A 207 -8.65 6.53 25.91
CA LEU A 207 -9.42 5.52 25.19
C LEU A 207 -10.15 6.23 24.06
N ILE A 208 -10.05 5.68 22.86
CA ILE A 208 -10.69 6.20 21.64
C ILE A 208 -11.64 5.14 21.13
N GLU A 209 -12.91 5.48 21.02
CA GLU A 209 -13.96 4.59 20.52
C GLU A 209 -14.54 5.19 19.25
N ILE A 210 -14.52 4.44 18.16
CA ILE A 210 -15.11 4.82 16.88
C ILE A 210 -16.26 3.87 16.60
N GLY A 211 -17.46 4.41 16.46
CA GLY A 211 -18.66 3.67 16.13
C GLY A 211 -19.13 3.97 14.71
N TRP A 212 -19.20 2.95 13.86
CA TRP A 212 -19.67 3.09 12.48
C TRP A 212 -20.91 2.25 12.23
N LYS A 213 -21.98 2.88 11.72
CA LYS A 213 -23.26 2.23 11.43
C LYS A 213 -23.82 1.41 12.60
N LEU A 214 -23.69 1.92 13.83
CA LEU A 214 -24.18 1.27 15.03
C LEU A 214 -25.72 1.17 15.11
N ASP A 215 -26.43 1.91 14.25
CA ASP A 215 -27.87 1.87 14.04
C ASP A 215 -28.33 0.62 13.24
N ARG A 216 -27.40 -0.10 12.60
CA ARG A 216 -27.69 -1.32 11.83
C ARG A 216 -27.84 -2.53 12.75
N THR A 217 -29.06 -2.77 13.23
CA THR A 217 -29.37 -3.90 14.13
C THR A 217 -29.58 -5.25 13.40
N ASP A 218 -29.60 -5.21 12.06
CA ASP A 218 -29.71 -6.38 11.17
C ASP A 218 -28.34 -7.07 10.90
N LEU A 219 -27.25 -6.47 11.34
CA LEU A 219 -25.90 -6.99 11.19
C LEU A 219 -25.26 -7.30 12.55
N PRO A 220 -24.35 -8.27 12.62
CA PRO A 220 -23.59 -8.52 13.84
C PRO A 220 -22.69 -7.34 14.18
N LEU A 221 -22.60 -7.01 15.47
CA LEU A 221 -21.64 -6.04 15.97
C LEU A 221 -20.23 -6.68 15.98
N VAL A 222 -19.27 -6.01 15.37
CA VAL A 222 -17.86 -6.39 15.40
C VAL A 222 -17.07 -5.33 16.16
N ALA A 223 -16.34 -5.72 17.20
CA ALA A 223 -15.43 -4.86 17.94
C ALA A 223 -13.98 -5.18 17.57
N LEU A 224 -13.23 -4.16 17.17
CA LEU A 224 -11.78 -4.23 16.96
C LEU A 224 -11.10 -3.50 18.10
N VAL A 225 -10.22 -4.19 18.83
CA VAL A 225 -9.51 -3.62 19.99
C VAL A 225 -8.01 -3.63 19.72
N GLY A 226 -7.39 -2.49 19.85
CA GLY A 226 -5.97 -2.31 19.65
C GLY A 226 -5.35 -1.41 20.71
N LYS A 227 -4.04 -1.60 20.96
CA LYS A 227 -3.21 -0.73 21.80
C LYS A 227 -2.24 0.02 20.89
N GLY A 228 -2.19 1.33 21.02
CA GLY A 228 -1.23 2.22 20.37
C GLY A 228 -0.31 2.92 21.37
#